data_0c81fbd435e2d400756a74c91c95b610
#
_entry.id   0c81fbd435e2d400756a74c91c95b610
#
_cell.length_a   1.000
_cell.length_b   1.000
_cell.length_c   1.000
_cell.angle_alpha   90.00
_cell.angle_beta   90.00
_cell.angle_gamma   90.00
#
_symmetry.space_group_name_H-M   'P 1'
#
loop_
_entity.id
_entity.type
_entity.pdbx_description
1 polymer ?
#
loop_
_entity_poly.entity_id
_entity_poly.type
_entity_poly.pdbx_seq_one_letter_code
_entity_poly.pdbx_strand_id
1 'polypeptide(L)'
;MNKVADRILYEDNHLIVVNKLPSEIVQGDKTGDVCLLDDVKEYIKEKYDKPGNVFAGLVHRIDRPVSGAVVFAKTSKALSRMTVKVKDRDFRKTYLALVKNHPPKQADVLEDYLVKNERMNKSFVVPEGTKEAKLARLSYRVVGKSDTFYLLEVELFTGRHHQIRCQLAHIGCPIRGDLKYGYPRSNPDASISLHAWHIAFEHPVLKTQIEITAPLPEVAPWTAFTTLLQ
;
A
#
# COMPACT_ATOMS: atom_id res chain seq x y z
N MET A 1 -19.64 -10.28 13.81
CA MET A 1 -18.39 -9.67 14.33
C MET A 1 -17.76 -8.90 13.18
N ASN A 2 -17.58 -7.60 13.33
CA ASN A 2 -17.04 -6.78 12.24
C ASN A 2 -15.56 -7.12 12.03
N LYS A 3 -15.21 -7.64 10.86
CA LYS A 3 -13.86 -8.12 10.52
C LYS A 3 -12.77 -7.03 10.54
N VAL A 4 -13.16 -5.76 10.64
CA VAL A 4 -12.22 -4.61 10.70
C VAL A 4 -11.76 -4.32 12.12
N ALA A 5 -12.57 -4.58 13.15
CA ALA A 5 -12.29 -4.21 14.53
C ALA A 5 -10.91 -4.73 15.03
N ASP A 6 -10.59 -5.97 14.71
CA ASP A 6 -9.35 -6.64 15.15
C ASP A 6 -8.10 -6.20 14.35
N ARG A 7 -8.29 -5.37 13.32
CA ARG A 7 -7.24 -4.94 12.38
C ARG A 7 -7.01 -3.44 12.40
N ILE A 8 -7.58 -2.72 13.38
CA ILE A 8 -7.36 -1.29 13.53
C ILE A 8 -5.99 -1.06 14.12
N LEU A 9 -5.16 -0.30 13.40
CA LEU A 9 -3.82 0.09 13.80
C LEU A 9 -3.80 1.42 14.56
N TYR A 10 -4.74 2.31 14.23
CA TYR A 10 -4.91 3.61 14.86
C TYR A 10 -6.34 4.09 14.68
N GLU A 11 -6.90 4.74 15.69
CA GLU A 11 -8.19 5.41 15.59
C GLU A 11 -8.28 6.60 16.55
N ASP A 12 -8.80 7.72 16.03
CA ASP A 12 -9.20 8.87 16.81
C ASP A 12 -10.53 9.47 16.28
N ASN A 13 -10.83 10.70 16.63
CA ASN A 13 -12.06 11.38 16.18
C ASN A 13 -12.03 11.73 14.67
N HIS A 14 -10.88 11.74 14.02
CA HIS A 14 -10.65 12.27 12.68
C HIS A 14 -10.20 11.23 11.68
N LEU A 15 -9.43 10.25 12.12
CA LEU A 15 -8.79 9.23 11.31
C LEU A 15 -9.03 7.82 11.84
N ILE A 16 -8.98 6.86 10.94
CA ILE A 16 -8.88 5.44 11.25
C ILE A 16 -7.90 4.79 10.28
N VAL A 17 -7.00 3.97 10.78
CA VAL A 17 -6.01 3.22 9.99
C VAL A 17 -6.24 1.74 10.20
N VAL A 18 -6.38 1.02 9.10
CA VAL A 18 -6.70 -0.41 9.10
C VAL A 18 -5.60 -1.19 8.42
N ASN A 19 -5.21 -2.33 8.98
CA ASN A 19 -4.35 -3.31 8.31
C ASN A 19 -5.20 -4.10 7.30
N LYS A 20 -5.12 -3.70 6.03
CA LYS A 20 -5.83 -4.34 4.93
C LYS A 20 -5.24 -5.73 4.67
N LEU A 21 -6.08 -6.72 4.51
CA LEU A 21 -5.68 -8.06 4.05
C LEU A 21 -5.51 -8.10 2.53
N PRO A 22 -4.70 -9.04 2.01
CA PRO A 22 -4.68 -9.32 0.58
C PRO A 22 -6.09 -9.69 0.08
N SER A 23 -6.34 -9.48 -1.21
CA SER A 23 -7.61 -9.73 -1.90
C SER A 23 -8.77 -8.80 -1.56
N GLU A 24 -8.70 -8.02 -0.48
CA GLU A 24 -9.68 -6.95 -0.22
C GLU A 24 -9.48 -5.78 -1.18
N ILE A 25 -10.59 -5.24 -1.70
CA ILE A 25 -10.58 -3.96 -2.41
C ILE A 25 -10.77 -2.82 -1.41
N VAL A 26 -10.07 -1.72 -1.60
CA VAL A 26 -10.14 -0.58 -0.66
C VAL A 26 -11.40 0.24 -0.88
N GLN A 27 -11.81 0.39 -2.14
CA GLN A 27 -12.96 1.17 -2.57
C GLN A 27 -13.74 0.37 -3.60
N GLY A 28 -15.06 0.49 -3.60
CA GLY A 28 -15.93 -0.18 -4.57
C GLY A 28 -15.50 0.07 -6.02
N ASP A 29 -15.52 -0.96 -6.81
CA ASP A 29 -15.22 -0.97 -8.23
C ASP A 29 -16.37 -1.60 -9.04
N LYS A 30 -16.11 -1.91 -10.30
CA LYS A 30 -17.12 -2.51 -11.22
C LYS A 30 -17.52 -3.94 -10.86
N THR A 31 -16.82 -4.60 -9.94
CA THR A 31 -17.12 -5.99 -9.53
C THR A 31 -18.34 -6.07 -8.60
N GLY A 32 -18.66 -4.98 -7.89
CA GLY A 32 -19.71 -4.98 -6.88
C GLY A 32 -19.33 -5.70 -5.58
N ASP A 33 -18.07 -6.09 -5.43
CA ASP A 33 -17.56 -6.69 -4.19
C ASP A 33 -17.64 -5.70 -3.04
N VAL A 34 -17.94 -6.18 -1.83
CA VAL A 34 -17.84 -5.40 -0.59
C VAL A 34 -16.41 -4.88 -0.44
N CYS A 35 -16.27 -3.59 -0.16
CA CYS A 35 -14.96 -2.96 -0.04
C CYS A 35 -14.63 -2.55 1.40
N LEU A 36 -13.34 -2.45 1.70
CA LEU A 36 -12.85 -2.07 3.03
C LEU A 36 -13.43 -0.74 3.53
N LEU A 37 -13.70 0.21 2.63
CA LEU A 37 -14.34 1.47 2.99
C LEU A 37 -15.75 1.27 3.55
N ASP A 38 -16.52 0.31 3.03
CA ASP A 38 -17.88 0.02 3.51
C ASP A 38 -17.82 -0.71 4.85
N ASP A 39 -16.89 -1.66 5.02
CA ASP A 39 -16.63 -2.33 6.30
C ASP A 39 -16.22 -1.32 7.40
N VAL A 40 -15.41 -0.31 7.05
CA VAL A 40 -15.01 0.77 7.97
C VAL A 40 -16.20 1.64 8.36
N LYS A 41 -17.10 1.97 7.42
CA LYS A 41 -18.33 2.72 7.75
C LYS A 41 -19.24 1.93 8.70
N GLU A 42 -19.41 0.64 8.44
CA GLU A 42 -20.20 -0.24 9.29
C GLU A 42 -19.61 -0.34 10.69
N TYR A 43 -18.29 -0.55 10.80
CA TYR A 43 -17.59 -0.53 12.07
C TYR A 43 -17.82 0.77 12.87
N ILE A 44 -17.66 1.94 12.21
CA ILE A 44 -17.88 3.25 12.85
C ILE A 44 -19.35 3.38 13.31
N LYS A 45 -20.29 2.91 12.49
CA LYS A 45 -21.71 2.93 12.80
C LYS A 45 -22.04 2.12 14.05
N GLU A 46 -21.57 0.88 14.10
CA GLU A 46 -21.76 -0.03 15.22
C GLU A 46 -21.08 0.48 16.50
N LYS A 47 -19.79 0.82 16.42
CA LYS A 47 -18.98 1.25 17.58
C LYS A 47 -19.53 2.48 18.29
N TYR A 48 -20.07 3.43 17.53
CA TYR A 48 -20.52 4.72 18.06
C TYR A 48 -22.05 4.87 18.06
N ASP A 49 -22.79 3.78 17.84
CA ASP A 49 -24.26 3.73 17.80
C ASP A 49 -24.85 4.88 16.96
N LYS A 50 -24.30 5.10 15.77
CA LYS A 50 -24.69 6.23 14.92
C LYS A 50 -25.94 5.87 14.10
N PRO A 51 -27.01 6.68 14.19
CA PRO A 51 -28.16 6.49 13.32
C PRO A 51 -27.83 6.91 11.87
N GLY A 52 -28.39 6.19 10.90
CA GLY A 52 -28.32 6.54 9.49
C GLY A 52 -26.96 6.26 8.84
N ASN A 53 -26.61 7.05 7.83
CA ASN A 53 -25.38 6.88 7.07
C ASN A 53 -24.17 7.49 7.79
N VAL A 54 -23.08 6.74 7.83
CA VAL A 54 -21.80 7.16 8.42
C VAL A 54 -20.84 7.59 7.32
N PHE A 55 -20.17 8.70 7.53
CA PHE A 55 -19.10 9.15 6.66
C PHE A 55 -17.79 8.42 6.98
N ALA A 56 -17.16 7.85 5.95
CA ALA A 56 -15.74 7.55 5.93
C ALA A 56 -15.19 7.90 4.54
N GLY A 57 -14.04 8.54 4.48
CA GLY A 57 -13.42 8.99 3.24
C GLY A 57 -12.03 8.36 3.05
N LEU A 58 -11.75 7.91 1.84
CA LEU A 58 -10.48 7.27 1.50
C LEU A 58 -9.38 8.33 1.31
N VAL A 59 -8.32 8.26 2.11
CA VAL A 59 -7.15 9.14 2.01
C VAL A 59 -6.19 8.67 0.92
N HIS A 60 -5.89 7.38 0.90
CA HIS A 60 -5.08 6.73 -0.15
C HIS A 60 -5.51 5.28 -0.31
N ARG A 61 -5.05 4.65 -1.37
CA ARG A 61 -5.35 3.23 -1.65
C ARG A 61 -4.08 2.46 -1.95
N ILE A 62 -4.16 1.16 -1.72
CA ILE A 62 -3.19 0.16 -2.15
C ILE A 62 -3.89 -0.87 -3.06
N ASP A 63 -3.13 -1.58 -3.88
CA ASP A 63 -3.69 -2.54 -4.83
C ASP A 63 -4.38 -3.73 -4.13
N ARG A 64 -5.34 -4.36 -4.79
CA ARG A 64 -6.10 -5.50 -4.26
C ARG A 64 -5.20 -6.60 -3.69
N PRO A 65 -4.12 -7.08 -4.37
CA PRO A 65 -3.27 -8.16 -3.85
C PRO A 65 -2.27 -7.71 -2.78
N VAL A 66 -2.21 -6.43 -2.44
CA VAL A 66 -1.27 -5.84 -1.47
C VAL A 66 -1.92 -5.78 -0.09
N SER A 67 -1.17 -6.08 0.97
CA SER A 67 -1.59 -5.94 2.37
C SER A 67 -1.00 -4.71 3.03
N GLY A 68 -1.48 -4.37 4.24
CA GLY A 68 -0.88 -3.36 5.11
C GLY A 68 -1.74 -2.12 5.36
N ALA A 69 -1.12 -1.06 5.88
CA ALA A 69 -1.79 0.11 6.40
C ALA A 69 -2.54 0.92 5.34
N VAL A 70 -3.83 1.19 5.58
CA VAL A 70 -4.67 2.08 4.78
C VAL A 70 -5.36 3.09 5.69
N VAL A 71 -5.27 4.37 5.34
CA VAL A 71 -5.84 5.48 6.11
C VAL A 71 -7.19 5.91 5.55
N PHE A 72 -8.16 6.03 6.42
CA PHE A 72 -9.47 6.63 6.14
C PHE A 72 -9.70 7.84 7.05
N ALA A 73 -10.39 8.85 6.53
CA ALA A 73 -10.83 9.99 7.30
C ALA A 73 -12.26 9.78 7.80
N LYS A 74 -12.51 10.02 9.08
CA LYS A 74 -13.85 9.92 9.72
C LYS A 74 -14.70 11.18 9.52
N THR A 75 -14.12 12.26 8.95
CA THR A 75 -14.82 13.50 8.65
C THR A 75 -14.38 14.06 7.29
N SER A 76 -15.27 14.77 6.60
CA SER A 76 -14.97 15.44 5.32
C SER A 76 -13.86 16.48 5.44
N LYS A 77 -13.80 17.20 6.56
CA LYS A 77 -12.74 18.18 6.84
C LYS A 77 -11.36 17.52 7.01
N ALA A 78 -11.29 16.37 7.70
CA ALA A 78 -10.06 15.59 7.81
C ALA A 78 -9.64 15.03 6.45
N LEU A 79 -10.60 14.52 5.65
CA LEU A 79 -10.33 14.02 4.29
C LEU A 79 -9.72 15.11 3.41
N SER A 80 -10.32 16.29 3.37
CA SER A 80 -9.82 17.43 2.57
C SER A 80 -8.38 17.79 2.94
N ARG A 81 -8.07 17.88 4.25
CA ARG A 81 -6.72 18.19 4.73
C ARG A 81 -5.71 17.08 4.42
N MET A 82 -6.09 15.81 4.59
CA MET A 82 -5.23 14.67 4.25
C MET A 82 -4.98 14.57 2.74
N THR A 83 -5.97 14.90 1.91
CA THR A 83 -5.80 14.95 0.45
C THR A 83 -4.73 15.96 0.04
N VAL A 84 -4.68 17.13 0.68
CA VAL A 84 -3.62 18.12 0.47
C VAL A 84 -2.25 17.53 0.84
N LYS A 85 -2.12 16.92 2.02
CA LYS A 85 -0.86 16.29 2.46
C LYS A 85 -0.36 15.22 1.50
N VAL A 86 -1.25 14.36 1.01
CA VAL A 86 -0.90 13.34 0.01
C VAL A 86 -0.43 13.98 -1.29
N LYS A 87 -1.10 15.05 -1.75
CA LYS A 87 -0.74 15.81 -2.97
C LYS A 87 0.62 16.49 -2.81
N ASP A 88 0.89 17.10 -1.67
CA ASP A 88 2.10 17.86 -1.37
C ASP A 88 3.27 16.94 -0.95
N ARG A 89 3.04 15.61 -0.92
CA ARG A 89 4.02 14.58 -0.54
C ARG A 89 4.47 14.66 0.93
N ASP A 90 3.64 15.26 1.78
CA ASP A 90 3.77 15.28 3.24
C ASP A 90 3.05 14.09 3.88
N PHE A 91 3.10 12.96 3.20
CA PHE A 91 2.54 11.67 3.60
C PHE A 91 3.51 10.57 3.16
N ARG A 92 4.39 10.17 4.07
CA ARG A 92 5.42 9.16 3.80
C ARG A 92 4.80 7.77 3.81
N LYS A 93 5.23 6.94 2.87
CA LYS A 93 4.79 5.55 2.71
C LYS A 93 5.99 4.67 2.46
N THR A 94 6.21 3.75 3.36
CA THR A 94 7.25 2.73 3.25
C THR A 94 6.60 1.37 3.10
N TYR A 95 7.07 0.63 2.12
CA TYR A 95 6.60 -0.73 1.83
C TYR A 95 7.72 -1.73 2.08
N LEU A 96 7.33 -2.97 2.34
CA LEU A 96 8.22 -4.11 2.29
C LEU A 96 7.86 -4.98 1.08
N ALA A 97 8.86 -5.42 0.35
CA ALA A 97 8.69 -6.27 -0.83
C ALA A 97 9.63 -7.48 -0.77
N LEU A 98 9.11 -8.67 -1.06
CA LEU A 98 9.94 -9.87 -1.22
C LEU A 98 10.19 -10.13 -2.69
N VAL A 99 11.47 -10.18 -3.06
CA VAL A 99 11.93 -10.52 -4.42
C VAL A 99 12.87 -11.73 -4.37
N LYS A 100 12.86 -12.55 -5.42
CA LYS A 100 13.75 -13.72 -5.51
C LYS A 100 15.11 -13.36 -6.07
N ASN A 101 15.13 -12.51 -7.10
CA ASN A 101 16.35 -12.13 -7.78
C ASN A 101 17.17 -11.16 -6.92
N HIS A 102 18.48 -11.26 -7.00
CA HIS A 102 19.39 -10.33 -6.35
C HIS A 102 19.20 -8.93 -6.97
N PRO A 103 18.85 -7.90 -6.18
CA PRO A 103 18.79 -6.54 -6.70
C PRO A 103 20.15 -6.08 -7.23
N PRO A 104 20.17 -5.27 -8.30
CA PRO A 104 21.44 -4.80 -8.90
C PRO A 104 22.35 -4.04 -7.92
N LYS A 105 21.74 -3.37 -6.93
CA LYS A 105 22.44 -2.63 -5.87
C LYS A 105 21.83 -2.93 -4.51
N GLN A 106 22.59 -2.71 -3.43
CA GLN A 106 22.08 -2.83 -2.05
C GLN A 106 21.05 -1.74 -1.70
N ALA A 107 21.17 -0.58 -2.32
CA ALA A 107 20.21 0.51 -2.25
C ALA A 107 20.29 1.34 -3.53
N ASP A 108 19.16 1.83 -4.01
CA ASP A 108 19.11 2.68 -5.20
C ASP A 108 17.86 3.59 -5.17
N VAL A 109 17.89 4.63 -5.98
CA VAL A 109 16.74 5.46 -6.31
C VAL A 109 16.33 5.14 -7.75
N LEU A 110 15.12 4.66 -7.94
CA LEU A 110 14.56 4.40 -9.26
C LEU A 110 13.73 5.61 -9.69
N GLU A 111 14.07 6.12 -10.85
CA GLU A 111 13.37 7.25 -11.47
C GLU A 111 13.05 6.88 -12.91
N ASP A 112 11.76 6.70 -13.19
CA ASP A 112 11.25 6.23 -14.47
C ASP A 112 10.00 7.01 -14.87
N TYR A 113 9.66 6.98 -16.15
CA TYR A 113 8.37 7.46 -16.64
C TYR A 113 7.42 6.28 -16.87
N LEU A 114 6.21 6.36 -16.28
CA LEU A 114 5.22 5.28 -16.34
C LEU A 114 3.98 5.69 -17.11
N VAL A 115 3.52 4.80 -17.99
CA VAL A 115 2.20 4.87 -18.65
C VAL A 115 1.34 3.71 -18.17
N LYS A 116 0.07 3.99 -17.84
CA LYS A 116 -0.93 2.96 -17.55
C LYS A 116 -1.63 2.51 -18.83
N ASN A 117 -1.61 1.23 -19.11
CA ASN A 117 -2.49 0.62 -20.11
C ASN A 117 -3.80 0.22 -19.42
N GLU A 118 -4.88 0.93 -19.72
CA GLU A 118 -6.18 0.72 -19.09
C GLU A 118 -6.78 -0.66 -19.42
N ARG A 119 -6.61 -1.14 -20.69
CA ARG A 119 -7.14 -2.44 -21.14
C ARG A 119 -6.49 -3.59 -20.38
N MET A 120 -5.17 -3.52 -20.15
CA MET A 120 -4.42 -4.55 -19.43
C MET A 120 -4.45 -4.34 -17.91
N ASN A 121 -4.93 -3.19 -17.45
CA ASN A 121 -4.79 -2.73 -16.05
C ASN A 121 -3.36 -2.92 -15.54
N LYS A 122 -2.36 -2.46 -16.32
CA LYS A 122 -0.93 -2.64 -16.07
C LYS A 122 -0.17 -1.36 -16.44
N SER A 123 0.85 -1.00 -15.65
CA SER A 123 1.76 0.10 -15.97
C SER A 123 3.04 -0.42 -16.63
N PHE A 124 3.64 0.41 -17.46
CA PHE A 124 4.88 0.13 -18.18
C PHE A 124 5.85 1.28 -18.02
N VAL A 125 7.13 0.97 -17.89
CA VAL A 125 8.21 1.94 -18.01
C VAL A 125 8.35 2.31 -19.51
N VAL A 126 8.42 3.60 -19.77
CA VAL A 126 8.51 4.16 -21.12
C VAL A 126 9.55 5.28 -21.15
N PRO A 127 10.09 5.65 -22.32
CA PRO A 127 10.96 6.81 -22.46
C PRO A 127 10.28 8.12 -22.01
N GLU A 128 11.10 9.04 -21.50
CA GLU A 128 10.66 10.42 -21.26
C GLU A 128 10.06 11.04 -22.53
N GLY A 129 9.04 11.88 -22.36
CA GLY A 129 8.32 12.50 -23.48
C GLY A 129 7.25 11.63 -24.13
N THR A 130 7.09 10.34 -23.71
CA THR A 130 5.97 9.51 -24.15
C THR A 130 4.66 10.13 -23.71
N LYS A 131 3.66 10.16 -24.59
CA LYS A 131 2.33 10.70 -24.30
C LYS A 131 1.73 10.02 -23.04
N GLU A 132 1.18 10.83 -22.15
CA GLU A 132 0.58 10.41 -20.86
C GLU A 132 1.56 9.80 -19.84
N ALA A 133 2.86 9.76 -20.15
CA ALA A 133 3.87 9.31 -19.22
C ALA A 133 3.96 10.24 -18.01
N LYS A 134 4.11 9.64 -16.83
CA LYS A 134 4.21 10.37 -15.56
C LYS A 134 5.45 9.93 -14.81
N LEU A 135 6.25 10.89 -14.37
CA LEU A 135 7.41 10.63 -13.52
C LEU A 135 7.02 9.82 -12.30
N ALA A 136 7.76 8.74 -12.06
CA ALA A 136 7.62 7.82 -10.93
C ALA A 136 8.98 7.70 -10.25
N ARG A 137 9.03 8.01 -8.94
CA ARG A 137 10.25 7.97 -8.16
C ARG A 137 10.04 7.22 -6.86
N LEU A 138 10.90 6.27 -6.56
CA LEU A 138 11.00 5.55 -5.30
C LEU A 138 12.47 5.31 -4.94
N SER A 139 12.76 5.03 -3.68
CA SER A 139 14.02 4.41 -3.28
C SER A 139 13.77 3.02 -2.75
N TYR A 140 14.77 2.15 -2.86
CA TYR A 140 14.78 0.87 -2.16
C TYR A 140 16.13 0.63 -1.47
N ARG A 141 16.09 -0.18 -0.42
CA ARG A 141 17.28 -0.79 0.19
C ARG A 141 17.02 -2.25 0.56
N VAL A 142 18.01 -3.09 0.44
CA VAL A 142 17.96 -4.47 0.91
C VAL A 142 18.14 -4.46 2.43
N VAL A 143 17.10 -4.88 3.16
CA VAL A 143 17.09 -4.89 4.63
C VAL A 143 17.19 -6.29 5.21
N GLY A 144 17.07 -7.32 4.38
CA GLY A 144 17.20 -8.70 4.81
C GLY A 144 17.36 -9.69 3.67
N LYS A 145 17.87 -10.86 3.99
CA LYS A 145 18.01 -11.99 3.07
C LYS A 145 17.68 -13.27 3.82
N SER A 146 16.87 -14.13 3.20
CA SER A 146 16.71 -15.54 3.55
C SER A 146 17.41 -16.41 2.52
N ASP A 147 17.34 -17.74 2.66
CA ASP A 147 17.90 -18.66 1.66
C ASP A 147 17.32 -18.46 0.25
N THR A 148 16.09 -17.94 0.15
CA THR A 148 15.35 -17.88 -1.12
C THR A 148 15.01 -16.45 -1.56
N PHE A 149 14.85 -15.50 -0.63
CA PHE A 149 14.30 -14.18 -0.91
C PHE A 149 15.14 -13.07 -0.31
N TYR A 150 15.13 -11.91 -0.98
CA TYR A 150 15.58 -10.63 -0.48
C TYR A 150 14.38 -9.85 0.01
N LEU A 151 14.51 -9.22 1.19
CA LEU A 151 13.56 -8.25 1.72
C LEU A 151 14.01 -6.85 1.36
N LEU A 152 13.19 -6.15 0.60
CA LEU A 152 13.41 -4.75 0.23
C LEU A 152 12.50 -3.87 1.06
N GLU A 153 13.07 -2.83 1.65
CA GLU A 153 12.32 -1.67 2.12
C GLU A 153 12.25 -0.66 0.98
N VAL A 154 11.05 -0.18 0.67
CA VAL A 154 10.78 0.70 -0.47
C VAL A 154 10.08 1.95 0.02
N GLU A 155 10.67 3.13 -0.17
CA GLU A 155 10.04 4.42 0.10
C GLU A 155 9.48 5.03 -1.18
N LEU A 156 8.20 5.42 -1.17
CA LEU A 156 7.53 6.04 -2.31
C LEU A 156 7.58 7.57 -2.25
N PHE A 157 8.22 8.21 -3.21
CA PHE A 157 8.17 9.67 -3.42
C PHE A 157 7.02 10.09 -4.33
N THR A 158 6.52 9.18 -5.16
CA THR A 158 5.34 9.36 -6.02
C THR A 158 4.40 8.16 -5.85
N GLY A 159 3.12 8.30 -6.22
CA GLY A 159 2.11 7.23 -6.09
C GLY A 159 1.46 6.92 -7.44
N ARG A 160 2.20 6.38 -8.42
CA ARG A 160 1.64 5.97 -9.72
C ARG A 160 1.00 4.59 -9.61
N HIS A 161 0.07 4.33 -10.52
CA HIS A 161 -0.58 3.02 -10.62
C HIS A 161 0.47 1.91 -10.76
N HIS A 162 0.41 0.89 -9.87
CA HIS A 162 1.33 -0.25 -9.82
C HIS A 162 2.83 0.13 -9.75
N GLN A 163 3.17 1.30 -9.21
CA GLN A 163 4.52 1.86 -9.33
C GLN A 163 5.61 0.92 -8.85
N ILE A 164 5.57 0.45 -7.59
CA ILE A 164 6.58 -0.44 -7.01
C ILE A 164 6.70 -1.72 -7.83
N ARG A 165 5.58 -2.31 -8.19
CA ARG A 165 5.49 -3.54 -8.99
C ARG A 165 6.17 -3.40 -10.34
N CYS A 166 5.89 -2.28 -11.04
CA CYS A 166 6.44 -1.97 -12.35
C CYS A 166 7.93 -1.70 -12.29
N GLN A 167 8.39 -0.83 -11.39
CA GLN A 167 9.79 -0.43 -11.31
C GLN A 167 10.70 -1.55 -10.80
N LEU A 168 10.28 -2.32 -9.79
CA LEU A 168 11.06 -3.48 -9.34
C LEU A 168 11.15 -4.57 -10.43
N ALA A 169 10.08 -4.84 -11.16
CA ALA A 169 10.12 -5.77 -12.29
C ALA A 169 11.02 -5.26 -13.41
N HIS A 170 11.06 -3.94 -13.65
CA HIS A 170 11.91 -3.32 -14.68
C HIS A 170 13.40 -3.56 -14.40
N ILE A 171 13.83 -3.51 -13.14
CA ILE A 171 15.22 -3.82 -12.75
C ILE A 171 15.48 -5.34 -12.58
N GLY A 172 14.59 -6.20 -13.10
CA GLY A 172 14.74 -7.66 -13.04
C GLY A 172 14.37 -8.31 -11.69
N CYS A 173 13.72 -7.57 -10.79
CA CYS A 173 13.34 -8.04 -9.45
C CYS A 173 11.80 -8.07 -9.27
N PRO A 174 11.05 -8.89 -10.03
CA PRO A 174 9.60 -8.98 -9.87
C PRO A 174 9.25 -9.45 -8.46
N ILE A 175 8.21 -8.84 -7.87
CA ILE A 175 7.73 -9.16 -6.52
C ILE A 175 7.17 -10.59 -6.52
N ARG A 176 7.48 -11.36 -5.47
CA ARG A 176 6.96 -12.71 -5.28
C ARG A 176 5.43 -12.74 -5.38
N GLY A 177 4.90 -13.64 -6.20
CA GLY A 177 3.45 -13.79 -6.45
C GLY A 177 2.89 -12.89 -7.54
N ASP A 178 3.66 -11.91 -8.05
CA ASP A 178 3.16 -10.95 -9.03
C ASP A 178 3.28 -11.45 -10.48
N LEU A 179 2.33 -12.32 -10.88
CA LEU A 179 2.26 -12.84 -12.25
C LEU A 179 2.15 -11.72 -13.29
N LYS A 180 1.44 -10.64 -12.95
CA LYS A 180 1.23 -9.50 -13.88
C LYS A 180 2.55 -8.85 -14.28
N TYR A 181 3.53 -8.88 -13.41
CA TYR A 181 4.86 -8.29 -13.62
C TYR A 181 5.98 -9.32 -13.77
N GLY A 182 5.63 -10.57 -14.08
CA GLY A 182 6.60 -11.57 -14.54
C GLY A 182 7.13 -12.50 -13.46
N TYR A 183 6.58 -12.48 -12.24
CA TYR A 183 6.91 -13.55 -11.30
C TYR A 183 6.27 -14.88 -11.77
N PRO A 184 6.98 -16.02 -11.74
CA PRO A 184 6.52 -17.25 -12.42
C PRO A 184 5.35 -17.97 -11.75
N ARG A 185 5.07 -17.71 -10.47
CA ARG A 185 4.03 -18.41 -9.70
C ARG A 185 3.24 -17.45 -8.82
N SER A 186 1.91 -17.64 -8.73
CA SER A 186 1.07 -16.93 -7.75
C SER A 186 1.36 -17.39 -6.33
N ASN A 187 1.06 -16.55 -5.34
CA ASN A 187 0.90 -16.99 -3.97
C ASN A 187 -0.39 -17.82 -3.84
N PRO A 188 -0.50 -18.74 -2.86
CA PRO A 188 -1.70 -19.59 -2.70
C PRO A 188 -2.99 -18.82 -2.51
N ASP A 189 -2.93 -17.65 -1.87
CA ASP A 189 -4.04 -16.73 -1.58
C ASP A 189 -4.22 -15.64 -2.65
N ALA A 190 -3.55 -15.76 -3.80
CA ALA A 190 -3.52 -14.76 -4.87
C ALA A 190 -2.99 -13.37 -4.45
N SER A 191 -2.36 -13.26 -3.29
CA SER A 191 -1.61 -12.07 -2.88
C SER A 191 -0.33 -11.89 -3.68
N ILE A 192 0.28 -10.72 -3.54
CA ILE A 192 1.70 -10.51 -3.86
C ILE A 192 2.46 -10.16 -2.58
N SER A 193 3.73 -10.51 -2.53
CA SER A 193 4.55 -10.21 -1.34
C SER A 193 5.00 -8.75 -1.33
N LEU A 194 4.03 -7.84 -1.32
CA LEU A 194 4.15 -6.41 -1.16
C LEU A 194 3.25 -5.98 0.01
N HIS A 195 3.82 -5.26 0.97
CA HIS A 195 3.14 -4.89 2.21
C HIS A 195 3.32 -3.40 2.49
N ALA A 196 2.24 -2.64 2.63
CA ALA A 196 2.27 -1.24 3.08
C ALA A 196 2.59 -1.20 4.58
N TRP A 197 3.89 -1.20 4.87
CA TRP A 197 4.42 -1.47 6.21
C TRP A 197 4.35 -0.29 7.15
N HIS A 198 4.84 0.87 6.71
CA HIS A 198 4.92 2.05 7.57
C HIS A 198 4.38 3.29 6.87
N ILE A 199 3.64 4.10 7.61
CA ILE A 199 3.14 5.41 7.18
C ILE A 199 3.47 6.45 8.23
N ALA A 200 3.86 7.65 7.78
CA ALA A 200 4.14 8.78 8.65
C ALA A 200 3.58 10.07 8.04
N PHE A 201 2.89 10.86 8.87
CA PHE A 201 2.30 12.14 8.46
C PHE A 201 1.98 13.01 9.67
N GLU A 202 1.90 14.32 9.47
CA GLU A 202 1.37 15.23 10.50
C GLU A 202 -0.16 15.11 10.58
N HIS A 203 -0.69 14.92 11.80
CA HIS A 203 -2.13 14.81 12.02
C HIS A 203 -2.89 16.07 11.53
N PRO A 204 -3.99 15.91 10.74
CA PRO A 204 -4.63 17.04 10.04
C PRO A 204 -5.26 18.07 10.97
N VAL A 205 -5.49 17.74 12.24
CA VAL A 205 -6.13 18.60 13.23
C VAL A 205 -5.20 18.91 14.40
N LEU A 206 -4.62 17.86 15.02
CA LEU A 206 -3.79 18.00 16.23
C LEU A 206 -2.38 18.53 15.93
N LYS A 207 -1.93 18.48 14.67
CA LYS A 207 -0.60 18.91 14.24
C LYS A 207 0.55 18.16 14.88
N THR A 208 0.27 17.01 15.45
CA THR A 208 1.28 16.07 15.97
C THR A 208 1.73 15.09 14.88
N GLN A 209 2.95 14.62 14.95
CA GLN A 209 3.45 13.58 14.07
C GLN A 209 2.79 12.24 14.43
N ILE A 210 2.28 11.56 13.42
CA ILE A 210 1.71 10.22 13.50
C ILE A 210 2.59 9.27 12.71
N GLU A 211 2.99 8.19 13.36
CA GLU A 211 3.74 7.09 12.74
C GLU A 211 3.05 5.78 13.06
N ILE A 212 2.75 4.97 12.04
CA ILE A 212 2.01 3.72 12.19
C ILE A 212 2.72 2.65 11.41
N THR A 213 3.02 1.54 12.08
CA THR A 213 3.61 0.34 11.49
C THR A 213 2.60 -0.79 11.48
N ALA A 214 2.30 -1.34 10.32
CA ALA A 214 1.47 -2.53 10.17
C ALA A 214 2.30 -3.79 10.49
N PRO A 215 1.76 -4.74 11.28
CA PRO A 215 2.43 -6.00 11.51
C PRO A 215 2.62 -6.78 10.21
N LEU A 216 3.74 -7.49 10.10
CA LEU A 216 3.97 -8.37 8.95
C LEU A 216 2.90 -9.45 8.84
N PRO A 217 2.58 -9.90 7.61
CA PRO A 217 1.72 -11.07 7.44
C PRO A 217 2.34 -12.32 8.12
N GLU A 218 1.54 -13.02 8.93
CA GLU A 218 1.95 -14.22 9.69
C GLU A 218 1.98 -15.49 8.81
N VAL A 219 2.51 -15.37 7.59
CA VAL A 219 2.61 -16.46 6.62
C VAL A 219 4.00 -16.51 6.01
N ALA A 220 4.45 -17.72 5.63
CA ALA A 220 5.71 -17.86 4.91
C ALA A 220 5.61 -17.18 3.52
N PRO A 221 6.68 -16.49 3.07
CA PRO A 221 8.01 -16.39 3.69
C PRO A 221 8.21 -15.14 4.57
N TRP A 222 7.17 -14.36 4.88
CA TRP A 222 7.27 -13.14 5.72
C TRP A 222 7.83 -13.47 7.11
N THR A 223 7.41 -14.61 7.68
CA THR A 223 7.84 -15.04 9.02
C THR A 223 9.35 -15.22 9.15
N ALA A 224 10.07 -15.48 8.05
CA ALA A 224 11.53 -15.57 8.05
C ALA A 224 12.23 -14.21 8.31
N PHE A 225 11.50 -13.10 8.27
CA PHE A 225 12.03 -11.75 8.42
C PHE A 225 11.51 -11.02 9.66
N THR A 226 10.67 -11.65 10.48
CA THR A 226 10.05 -11.01 11.65
C THR A 226 11.07 -10.49 12.65
N THR A 227 12.15 -11.24 12.90
CA THR A 227 13.21 -10.85 13.85
C THR A 227 14.14 -9.74 13.33
N LEU A 228 14.15 -9.48 12.03
CA LEU A 228 15.01 -8.44 11.43
C LEU A 228 14.40 -7.03 11.53
N LEU A 229 13.11 -6.94 11.84
CA LEU A 229 12.34 -5.69 11.85
C LEU A 229 11.88 -5.30 13.27
N GLN A 230 12.29 -6.06 14.26
CA GLN A 230 12.17 -5.75 15.68
C GLN A 230 13.40 -4.97 16.14
#